data_c733660f0287c4a503910b4164d01e75
#
_entry.id   c733660f0287c4a503910b4164d01e75
#
_cell.length_a   1.000
_cell.length_b   1.000
_cell.length_c   1.000
_cell.angle_alpha   90.00
_cell.angle_beta   90.00
_cell.angle_gamma   90.00
#
_symmetry.space_group_name_H-M   'P 1'
#
loop_
_entity.id
_entity.type
_entity.pdbx_description
1 polymer ?
#
loop_
_entity_poly.entity_id
_entity_poly.type
_entity_poly.pdbx_seq_one_letter_code
_entity_poly.pdbx_strand_id
1 'polypeptide(L)' 'MNSRYRVRISGRNPEYFLRKLLSNQISFKLLRMGRREFEILVCETDYQKLKKIRTSYKVELVGY' A
#
# COMPACT_ATOMS: atom_id res chain seq x y z
N MET A 1 19.23 -3.19 -8.54
CA MET A 1 18.31 -2.08 -8.78
C MET A 1 17.02 -2.26 -8.02
N ASN A 2 16.57 -1.21 -7.38
CA ASN A 2 15.35 -1.27 -6.60
C ASN A 2 14.16 -0.90 -7.48
N SER A 3 13.35 -1.92 -7.79
CA SER A 3 12.09 -1.65 -8.46
C SER A 3 11.10 -1.08 -7.44
N ARG A 4 10.42 -0.02 -7.82
CA ARG A 4 9.40 0.59 -6.99
C ARG A 4 8.06 0.50 -7.67
N TYR A 5 7.06 0.20 -6.89
CA TYR A 5 5.70 0.05 -7.40
C TYR A 5 4.79 1.09 -6.79
N ARG A 6 3.97 1.68 -7.62
CA ARG A 6 2.93 2.60 -7.19
C ARG A 6 1.65 1.83 -7.00
N VAL A 7 1.12 1.84 -5.80
CA VAL A 7 -0.04 1.03 -5.42
C VAL A 7 -1.14 1.93 -4.90
N ARG A 8 -2.36 1.69 -5.38
CA ARG A 8 -3.55 2.37 -4.89
C ARG A 8 -4.34 1.42 -4.01
N ILE A 9 -4.71 1.88 -2.82
CA ILE A 9 -5.47 1.09 -1.87
C ILE A 9 -6.76 1.84 -1.57
N SER A 10 -7.90 1.16 -1.75
CA SER A 10 -9.23 1.74 -1.59
C SER A 10 -10.03 1.00 -0.54
N GLY A 11 -10.84 1.73 0.21
CA GLY A 11 -11.71 1.15 1.22
C GLY A 11 -12.07 2.17 2.29
N ARG A 12 -12.88 1.73 3.25
CA ARG A 12 -13.25 2.58 4.38
C ARG A 12 -12.06 2.72 5.32
N ASN A 13 -11.89 3.92 5.87
CA ASN A 13 -10.83 4.23 6.83
C ASN A 13 -9.45 3.81 6.31
N PRO A 14 -8.94 4.50 5.27
CA PRO A 14 -7.61 4.16 4.73
C PRO A 14 -6.52 4.17 5.79
N GLU A 15 -6.65 5.00 6.81
CA GLU A 15 -5.68 5.06 7.91
C GLU A 15 -5.53 3.73 8.63
N TYR A 16 -6.61 2.98 8.74
CA TYR A 16 -6.57 1.65 9.36
C TYR A 16 -5.59 0.75 8.60
N PHE A 17 -5.66 0.78 7.28
CA PHE A 17 -4.78 -0.03 6.46
C PHE A 17 -3.34 0.45 6.53
N LEU A 18 -3.13 1.77 6.62
CA LEU A 18 -1.78 2.31 6.81
C LEU A 18 -1.14 1.76 8.08
N ARG A 19 -1.91 1.72 9.18
CA ARG A 19 -1.42 1.14 10.43
C ARG A 19 -1.09 -0.34 10.27
N LYS A 20 -1.89 -1.04 9.49
CA LYS A 20 -1.66 -2.46 9.21
C LYS A 20 -0.37 -2.66 8.42
N LEU A 21 -0.07 -1.77 7.49
CA LEU A 21 1.19 -1.80 6.75
C LEU A 21 2.37 -1.63 7.70
N LEU A 22 2.28 -0.68 8.61
CA LEU A 22 3.34 -0.44 9.59
C LEU A 22 3.52 -1.65 10.51
N SER A 23 2.42 -2.27 10.94
CA SER A 23 2.46 -3.46 11.79
C SER A 23 3.13 -4.64 11.10
N ASN A 24 3.04 -4.71 9.78
CA ASN A 24 3.65 -5.77 8.98
C ASN A 24 5.05 -5.41 8.52
N GLN A 25 5.61 -4.32 9.06
CA GLN A 25 6.96 -3.88 8.74
C GLN A 25 7.15 -3.58 7.25
N ILE A 26 6.11 -3.02 6.65
CA ILE A 26 6.17 -2.60 5.25
C ILE A 26 6.59 -1.13 5.21
N SER A 27 7.69 -0.86 4.53
CA SER A 27 8.15 0.51 4.30
C SER A 27 7.51 1.04 3.04
N PHE A 28 6.99 2.24 3.11
CA PHE A 28 6.34 2.86 1.97
C PHE A 28 6.48 4.38 2.03
N LYS A 29 6.30 5.01 0.88
CA LYS A 29 6.22 6.45 0.80
C LYS A 29 4.79 6.80 0.42
N LEU A 30 4.14 7.63 1.24
CA LEU A 30 2.78 8.07 0.96
C LEU A 30 2.83 9.12 -0.15
N LEU A 31 2.17 8.84 -1.27
CA LEU A 31 2.12 9.73 -2.42
C LEU A 31 0.88 10.61 -2.42
N ARG A 32 -0.25 10.03 -1.99
CA ARG A 32 -1.53 10.73 -2.01
C ARG A 32 -2.46 10.12 -0.97
N MET A 33 -3.25 10.96 -0.32
CA MET A 33 -4.25 10.51 0.64
C MET A 33 -5.60 11.11 0.28
N GLY A 34 -6.59 10.25 0.02
CA GLY A 34 -7.96 10.65 -0.21
C GLY A 34 -8.85 10.17 0.94
N ARG A 35 -10.15 10.37 0.80
CA ARG A 35 -11.10 9.98 1.83
C ARG A 35 -11.28 8.47 1.93
N ARG A 36 -11.24 7.78 0.79
CA ARG A 36 -11.46 6.33 0.73
C ARG A 36 -10.36 5.60 0.00
N GLU A 37 -9.29 6.31 -0.36
CA GLU A 37 -8.18 5.70 -1.08
C GLU A 37 -6.90 6.44 -0.79
N PHE A 38 -5.80 5.76 -0.98
CA PHE A 38 -4.50 6.39 -0.92
C PHE A 38 -3.54 5.68 -1.86
N GLU A 39 -2.49 6.39 -2.24
CA GLU A 39 -1.45 5.83 -3.11
C GLU A 39 -0.13 5.86 -2.38
N ILE A 40 0.60 4.77 -2.49
CA ILE A 40 1.91 4.63 -1.87
C ILE A 40 2.92 4.12 -2.88
N LEU A 41 4.18 4.38 -2.58
CA LEU A 41 5.29 3.86 -3.35
C LEU A 41 6.01 2.85 -2.47
N VAL A 42 6.17 1.62 -2.95
CA VAL A 42 6.84 0.56 -2.21
C VAL A 42 7.90 -0.11 -3.07
N CYS A 43 8.92 -0.66 -2.44
CA CYS A 43 9.91 -1.46 -3.15
C CYS A 43 9.33 -2.85 -3.40
N GLU A 44 10.00 -3.63 -4.25
CA GLU A 44 9.53 -4.95 -4.64
C GLU A 44 9.34 -5.88 -3.43
N THR A 45 10.29 -5.88 -2.52
CA THR A 45 10.22 -6.74 -1.32
C THR A 45 8.97 -6.41 -0.49
N ASP A 46 8.72 -5.13 -0.28
CA ASP A 46 7.56 -4.70 0.50
C ASP A 46 6.26 -4.93 -0.25
N TYR A 47 6.30 -4.82 -1.58
CA TYR A 47 5.14 -5.12 -2.41
C TYR A 47 4.73 -6.58 -2.26
N GLN A 48 5.70 -7.50 -2.19
CA GLN A 48 5.41 -8.90 -1.98
C GLN A 48 4.76 -9.15 -0.63
N LYS A 49 5.22 -8.44 0.40
CA LYS A 49 4.58 -8.51 1.72
C LYS A 49 3.16 -7.99 1.68
N LEU A 50 2.95 -6.89 0.97
CA LEU A 50 1.64 -6.27 0.82
C LEU A 50 0.64 -7.22 0.18
N LYS A 51 1.07 -7.96 -0.84
CA LYS A 51 0.21 -8.92 -1.54
C LYS A 51 -0.25 -10.07 -0.64
N LYS A 52 0.50 -10.36 0.40
CA LYS A 52 0.18 -11.45 1.32
C LYS A 52 -0.79 -11.03 2.42
N ILE A 53 -1.05 -9.75 2.57
CA ILE A 53 -1.97 -9.28 3.60
C ILE A 53 -3.40 -9.57 3.18
N ARG A 54 -4.11 -10.29 4.05
CA ARG A 54 -5.54 -10.53 3.84
C ARG A 54 -6.32 -9.30 4.28
N THR A 55 -7.09 -8.75 3.36
CA THR A 55 -7.82 -7.53 3.64
C THR A 55 -9.02 -7.43 2.70
N SER A 56 -10.04 -6.71 3.15
CA SER A 56 -11.17 -6.36 2.31
C SER A 56 -10.88 -5.11 1.46
N TYR A 57 -9.77 -4.45 1.71
CA TYR A 57 -9.37 -3.29 0.91
C TYR A 57 -8.97 -3.72 -0.49
N LYS A 58 -9.32 -2.87 -1.44
CA LYS A 58 -8.92 -3.11 -2.82
C LYS A 58 -7.52 -2.59 -3.04
N VAL A 59 -6.63 -3.46 -3.47
CA VAL A 59 -5.22 -3.14 -3.70
C VAL A 59 -4.96 -3.26 -5.20
N GLU A 60 -4.55 -2.15 -5.82
CA GLU A 60 -4.29 -2.12 -7.25
C GLU A 60 -2.89 -1.62 -7.55
N LEU A 61 -2.19 -2.32 -8.43
CA LEU A 61 -0.92 -1.83 -8.95
C LEU A 61 -1.22 -0.78 -10.02
N VAL A 62 -0.76 0.45 -9.78
CA VAL A 62 -1.02 1.57 -10.68
C VAL A 62 0.13 1.78 -11.65
N GLY A 63 1.35 1.49 -11.23
CA GLY A 63 2.52 1.66 -12.09
C GLY A 63 3.83 1.56 -11.32
N TYR A 64 4.86 1.95 -11.97
CA TYR A 64 6.20 1.92 -11.41
C TYR A 64 6.66 3.32 -11.02
#